data_643fb1473840c34f7160238c5172369e
#
_entry.id   643fb1473840c34f7160238c5172369e
#
_cell.length_a   1.000
_cell.length_b   1.000
_cell.length_c   1.000
_cell.angle_alpha   90.00
_cell.angle_beta   90.00
_cell.angle_gamma   90.00
#
_symmetry.space_group_name_H-M   'P 1'
#
loop_
_entity.id
_entity.type
_entity.pdbx_description
1 polymer ?
#
loop_
_entity_poly.entity_id
_entity_poly.type
_entity_poly.pdbx_seq_one_letter_code
_entity_poly.pdbx_strand_id
1 'polypeptide(L)' 'MGSVTIKDIAQLAHVSHTTVSRALNGSPLVNEETRQKIRLLAESMNYVPNLSAKGLV' A
#
# COMPACT_ATOMS: atom_id res chain seq x y z
N MET A 1 13.58 -1.68 -14.71
CA MET A 1 13.16 -1.34 -14.16
C MET A 1 12.13 -1.77 -13.50
N GLY A 2 11.90 -2.26 -12.72
CA GLY A 2 10.86 -2.77 -12.08
C GLY A 2 10.05 -1.82 -11.38
N SER A 3 8.82 -2.08 -11.29
CA SER A 3 8.02 -1.20 -10.54
C SER A 3 7.88 -1.75 -9.14
N VAL A 4 7.54 -0.89 -8.24
CA VAL A 4 7.34 -1.26 -6.86
C VAL A 4 6.08 -2.08 -6.76
N THR A 5 6.13 -3.14 -5.98
CA THR A 5 4.97 -3.99 -5.80
C THR A 5 4.57 -4.01 -4.33
N ILE A 6 3.43 -4.58 -4.07
CA ILE A 6 2.96 -4.72 -2.69
C ILE A 6 3.96 -5.51 -1.86
N LYS A 7 4.63 -6.47 -2.47
CA LYS A 7 5.62 -7.24 -1.74
C LYS A 7 6.78 -6.39 -1.27
N ASP A 8 7.18 -5.43 -2.09
CA ASP A 8 8.27 -4.55 -1.71
C ASP A 8 7.89 -3.73 -0.49
N ILE A 9 6.67 -3.22 -0.50
CA ILE A 9 6.21 -2.42 0.62
C ILE A 9 6.11 -3.29 1.87
N ALA A 10 5.61 -4.51 1.70
CA ALA A 10 5.46 -5.40 2.83
C ALA A 10 6.81 -5.70 3.49
N GLN A 11 7.82 -5.90 2.68
CA GLN A 11 9.13 -6.16 3.22
C GLN A 11 9.65 -4.98 4.01
N LEU A 12 9.50 -3.80 3.50
CA LEU A 12 9.99 -2.62 4.19
C LEU A 12 9.17 -2.32 5.44
N ALA A 13 7.91 -2.62 5.42
CA ALA A 13 7.06 -2.37 6.58
C ALA A 13 7.06 -3.52 7.56
N HIS A 14 7.69 -4.63 7.19
CA HIS A 14 7.74 -5.80 8.05
C HIS A 14 6.35 -6.36 8.34
N VAL A 15 5.51 -6.40 7.33
CA VAL A 15 4.17 -6.97 7.47
C VAL A 15 3.92 -7.86 6.26
N SER A 16 2.83 -8.59 6.28
CA SER A 16 2.51 -9.46 5.18
C SER A 16 1.94 -8.64 4.03
N HIS A 17 2.01 -9.19 2.83
CA HIS A 17 1.48 -8.46 1.69
C HIS A 17 -0.04 -8.31 1.81
N THR A 18 -0.70 -9.22 2.52
CA THR A 18 -2.12 -9.08 2.75
C THR A 18 -2.40 -7.82 3.58
N THR A 19 -1.55 -7.58 4.57
CA THR A 19 -1.71 -6.38 5.38
C THR A 19 -1.53 -5.13 4.54
N VAL A 20 -0.55 -5.13 3.64
CA VAL A 20 -0.35 -3.97 2.79
C VAL A 20 -1.57 -3.75 1.90
N SER A 21 -2.09 -4.83 1.33
CA SER A 21 -3.24 -4.72 0.45
C SER A 21 -4.43 -4.13 1.21
N ARG A 22 -4.66 -4.62 2.40
CA ARG A 22 -5.76 -4.13 3.21
C ARG A 22 -5.54 -2.67 3.59
N ALA A 23 -4.33 -2.33 3.96
CA ALA A 23 -4.04 -0.96 4.35
C ALA A 23 -4.28 0.00 3.21
N LEU A 24 -3.87 -0.37 2.02
CA LEU A 24 -4.05 0.51 0.88
C LEU A 24 -5.51 0.61 0.46
N ASN A 25 -6.29 -0.40 0.80
CA ASN A 25 -7.72 -0.36 0.49
C ASN A 25 -8.54 0.28 1.60
N GLY A 26 -7.90 0.70 2.66
CA GLY A 26 -8.62 1.34 3.75
C GLY A 26 -9.41 0.38 4.61
N SER A 27 -8.99 -0.86 4.68
CA SER A 27 -9.73 -1.86 5.44
C SER A 27 -9.68 -1.57 6.93
N PRO A 28 -10.78 -1.71 7.63
CA PRO A 28 -10.78 -1.50 9.08
C PRO A 28 -10.05 -2.61 9.83
N LEU A 29 -9.65 -3.67 9.15
CA LEU A 29 -8.91 -4.73 9.79
C LEU A 29 -7.48 -4.33 10.07
N VAL A 30 -7.02 -3.26 9.50
CA VAL A 30 -5.67 -2.76 9.74
C VAL A 30 -5.82 -1.49 10.55
N ASN A 31 -5.10 -1.38 11.67
CA ASN A 31 -5.29 -0.20 12.48
C ASN A 31 -4.73 1.03 11.76
N GLU A 32 -5.13 2.18 12.23
CA GLU A 32 -4.86 3.39 11.52
C GLU A 32 -3.38 3.71 11.45
N GLU A 33 -2.68 3.44 12.51
CA GLU A 33 -1.27 3.71 12.53
C GLU A 33 -0.54 2.91 11.46
N THR A 34 -0.86 1.64 11.35
CA THR A 34 -0.26 0.80 10.34
C THR A 34 -0.66 1.25 8.95
N ARG A 35 -1.92 1.65 8.78
CA ARG A 35 -2.36 2.11 7.48
C ARG A 35 -1.60 3.33 7.03
N GLN A 36 -1.40 4.27 7.93
CA GLN A 36 -0.68 5.48 7.57
C GLN A 36 0.75 5.18 7.24
N LYS A 37 1.38 4.30 8.02
CA LYS A 37 2.74 3.95 7.77
C LYS A 37 2.90 3.34 6.39
N ILE A 38 2.01 2.43 6.03
CA ILE A 38 2.09 1.78 4.75
C ILE A 38 1.83 2.78 3.63
N ARG A 39 0.89 3.69 3.82
CA ARG A 39 0.62 4.69 2.81
C ARG A 39 1.82 5.58 2.58
N LEU A 40 2.48 5.99 3.64
CA LEU A 40 3.64 6.84 3.49
C LEU A 40 4.76 6.10 2.77
N LEU A 41 4.94 4.82 3.08
CA LEU A 41 5.93 4.05 2.38
C LEU A 41 5.59 3.94 0.91
N ALA A 42 4.34 3.66 0.61
CA ALA A 42 3.93 3.53 -0.78
C ALA A 42 4.18 4.83 -1.54
N GLU A 43 3.87 5.94 -0.91
CA GLU A 43 4.08 7.22 -1.56
C GLU A 43 5.55 7.49 -1.79
N SER A 44 6.38 7.19 -0.81
CA SER A 44 7.78 7.47 -0.96
C SER A 44 8.44 6.56 -1.99
N MET A 45 7.83 5.42 -2.26
CA MET A 45 8.35 4.51 -3.27
C MET A 45 7.67 4.71 -4.63
N ASN A 46 6.83 5.70 -4.71
CA ASN A 46 6.08 5.99 -5.94
C ASN A 46 5.19 4.82 -6.34
N TYR A 47 4.69 4.11 -5.38
CA TYR A 47 3.78 3.04 -5.70
C TYR A 47 2.40 3.62 -5.95
N VAL A 48 1.82 3.31 -7.09
CA VAL A 48 0.50 3.81 -7.42
C VAL A 48 -0.45 2.64 -7.42
N PRO A 49 -1.37 2.57 -6.48
CA PRO A 49 -2.34 1.49 -6.49
C PRO A 49 -3.15 1.58 -7.77
N ASN A 50 -3.67 0.47 -8.16
CA ASN A 50 -4.41 0.46 -9.40
C ASN A 50 -5.76 1.10 -9.21
N LEU A 51 -5.76 2.40 -9.08
CA LEU A 51 -6.98 3.12 -8.90
C LEU A 51 -7.43 3.79 -10.14
N SER A 52 -6.68 3.62 -11.17
CA SER A 52 -7.00 4.34 -12.38
C SER A 52 -8.41 4.05 -12.81
N ALA A 53 -8.87 2.90 -12.49
CA ALA A 53 -10.19 2.55 -12.92
C ALA A 53 -11.20 3.47 -12.36
N LYS A 54 -11.02 3.98 -11.13
CA LYS A 54 -11.94 4.78 -10.63
C LYS A 54 -11.55 6.12 -10.71
N GLY A 55 -10.47 6.47 -10.79
CA GLY A 55 -10.12 7.79 -10.75
C GLY A 55 -10.39 8.52 -11.97
N LEU A 56 -10.61 7.94 -12.92
CA LEU A 56 -10.72 8.55 -14.00
C LEU A 56 -11.72 9.17 -14.25
N VAL A 57 -12.26 9.51 -14.11
CA VAL A 57 -13.34 10.11 -14.37
C VAL A 57 -13.22 11.05 -14.82
#